data_ffbb07ebc5f1b33731380fee246f85c6
#
_entry.id   ffbb07ebc5f1b33731380fee246f85c6
#
_cell.length_a   1.000
_cell.length_b   1.000
_cell.length_c   1.000
_cell.angle_alpha   90.00
_cell.angle_beta   90.00
_cell.angle_gamma   90.00
#
_symmetry.space_group_name_H-M   'P 1'
#
loop_
_entity.id
_entity.type
_entity.pdbx_description
1 polymer ?
#
loop_
_entity_poly.entity_id
_entity_poly.type
_entity_poly.pdbx_seq_one_letter_code
_entity_poly.pdbx_strand_id
1 'polypeptide(L)'
;MPRTIATPRRPKRKIAVPHSKVFLGIAGNIGSGKSSLTRLLAEHFGWTPYFESVEDNPYLRDFYGDMSRWSFHLQVYFLSNRFRSHKAIVEGGDAVVLDRVIYEDAEIFARNLYEIGKMDERDYRNYIALYEVMTEYLRPPDLLIYLRASIDTLLRQIALRGRSYEQAIPREYLEQLNRHYESWIKRYDKGPLLVVESDDLDFVNNQDDYETLMSTIAGALTKGKAKGKKRKSS
;
A
#
# COMPACT_ATOMS: atom_id res chain seq x y z
N MET A 1 -17.68 14.42 -25.10
CA MET A 1 -18.71 14.32 -24.07
C MET A 1 -18.09 13.62 -22.85
N PRO A 2 -18.12 14.19 -21.64
CA PRO A 2 -17.57 13.53 -20.46
C PRO A 2 -18.44 12.32 -20.10
N ARG A 3 -17.83 11.14 -19.95
CA ARG A 3 -18.51 9.93 -19.48
C ARG A 3 -18.90 10.13 -18.01
N THR A 4 -20.18 10.12 -17.73
CA THR A 4 -20.74 10.14 -16.38
C THR A 4 -20.26 8.87 -15.66
N ILE A 5 -19.44 9.04 -14.63
CA ILE A 5 -19.01 7.93 -13.74
C ILE A 5 -20.26 7.53 -12.96
N ALA A 6 -20.78 6.34 -13.23
CA ALA A 6 -21.92 5.79 -12.49
C ALA A 6 -21.51 5.62 -11.01
N THR A 7 -22.25 6.27 -10.12
CA THR A 7 -22.09 6.11 -8.68
C THR A 7 -22.44 4.67 -8.30
N PRO A 8 -21.55 3.90 -7.63
CA PRO A 8 -21.84 2.53 -7.26
C PRO A 8 -23.07 2.49 -6.33
N ARG A 9 -23.98 1.55 -6.59
CA ARG A 9 -25.17 1.33 -5.76
C ARG A 9 -24.73 0.91 -4.36
N ARG A 10 -25.23 1.59 -3.31
CA ARG A 10 -24.95 1.27 -1.90
C ARG A 10 -25.26 -0.22 -1.62
N PRO A 11 -24.36 -0.93 -0.94
CA PRO A 11 -24.55 -2.35 -0.64
C PRO A 11 -25.78 -2.58 0.23
N LYS A 12 -26.61 -3.57 -0.12
CA LYS A 12 -27.83 -3.93 0.60
C LYS A 12 -27.59 -4.67 1.92
N ARG A 13 -26.37 -5.09 2.23
CA ARG A 13 -25.99 -5.81 3.46
C ARG A 13 -24.76 -5.16 4.08
N LYS A 14 -24.93 -4.56 5.26
CA LYS A 14 -23.79 -4.19 6.11
C LYS A 14 -23.17 -5.47 6.66
N ILE A 15 -22.00 -5.84 6.17
CA ILE A 15 -21.19 -6.89 6.77
C ILE A 15 -20.67 -6.33 8.10
N ALA A 16 -21.02 -6.98 9.22
CA ALA A 16 -20.59 -6.55 10.55
C ALA A 16 -19.08 -6.78 10.71
N VAL A 17 -18.32 -5.72 10.59
CA VAL A 17 -16.89 -5.69 10.95
C VAL A 17 -16.75 -4.90 12.25
N PRO A 18 -15.83 -5.27 13.16
CA PRO A 18 -15.63 -4.53 14.39
C PRO A 18 -15.32 -3.06 14.12
N HIS A 19 -16.18 -2.15 14.59
CA HIS A 19 -16.05 -0.70 14.37
C HIS A 19 -14.95 -0.04 15.21
N SER A 20 -14.28 -0.75 16.13
CA SER A 20 -13.27 -0.18 17.01
C SER A 20 -11.86 -0.62 16.67
N LYS A 21 -10.98 0.36 16.45
CA LYS A 21 -9.51 0.19 16.37
C LYS A 21 -9.04 -0.88 15.36
N VAL A 22 -9.50 -0.80 14.12
CA VAL A 22 -8.94 -1.60 13.03
C VAL A 22 -7.89 -0.79 12.30
N PHE A 23 -6.70 -1.32 12.14
CA PHE A 23 -5.67 -0.78 11.26
C PHE A 23 -5.46 -1.74 10.08
N LEU A 24 -5.90 -1.35 8.90
CA LEU A 24 -5.73 -2.10 7.68
C LEU A 24 -4.70 -1.42 6.79
N GLY A 25 -3.67 -2.14 6.37
CA GLY A 25 -2.68 -1.67 5.41
C GLY A 25 -2.90 -2.27 4.03
N ILE A 26 -2.70 -1.48 2.98
CA ILE A 26 -2.74 -1.95 1.59
C ILE A 26 -1.36 -1.79 0.98
N ALA A 27 -0.80 -2.88 0.48
CA ALA A 27 0.48 -2.94 -0.20
C ALA A 27 0.30 -3.32 -1.68
N GLY A 28 1.26 -2.95 -2.51
CA GLY A 28 1.28 -3.31 -3.92
C GLY A 28 2.07 -2.32 -4.77
N ASN A 29 2.44 -2.73 -5.97
CA ASN A 29 3.28 -1.97 -6.88
C ASN A 29 2.59 -0.67 -7.37
N ILE A 30 3.33 0.19 -8.04
CA ILE A 30 2.80 1.38 -8.72
C ILE A 30 1.76 0.92 -9.75
N GLY A 31 0.56 1.51 -9.73
CA GLY A 31 -0.53 1.11 -10.63
C GLY A 31 -1.40 -0.05 -10.15
N SER A 32 -1.13 -0.70 -9.01
CA SER A 32 -1.91 -1.87 -8.55
C SER A 32 -3.33 -1.58 -8.02
N GLY A 33 -3.76 -0.31 -7.97
CA GLY A 33 -5.12 0.04 -7.53
C GLY A 33 -5.28 0.32 -6.02
N LYS A 34 -4.19 0.43 -5.25
CA LYS A 34 -4.21 0.68 -3.79
C LYS A 34 -5.12 1.84 -3.38
N SER A 35 -4.93 3.01 -3.99
CA SER A 35 -5.69 4.21 -3.61
C SER A 35 -7.19 4.07 -3.91
N SER A 36 -7.55 3.35 -4.98
CA SER A 36 -8.95 3.02 -5.28
C SER A 36 -9.53 2.09 -4.23
N LEU A 37 -8.80 1.03 -3.84
CA LEU A 37 -9.24 0.11 -2.80
C LEU A 37 -9.32 0.80 -1.44
N THR A 38 -8.36 1.67 -1.09
CA THR A 38 -8.38 2.46 0.16
C THR A 38 -9.66 3.27 0.28
N ARG A 39 -10.04 4.00 -0.78
CA ARG A 39 -11.28 4.79 -0.81
C ARG A 39 -12.51 3.90 -0.68
N LEU A 40 -12.61 2.83 -1.46
CA LEU A 40 -13.76 1.93 -1.44
C LEU A 40 -13.96 1.25 -0.09
N LEU A 41 -12.88 0.83 0.58
CA LEU A 41 -12.94 0.26 1.93
C LEU A 41 -13.37 1.30 2.97
N ALA A 42 -12.83 2.52 2.88
CA ALA A 42 -13.20 3.60 3.77
C ALA A 42 -14.70 3.93 3.66
N GLU A 43 -15.21 4.03 2.43
CA GLU A 43 -16.65 4.26 2.16
C GLU A 43 -17.52 3.09 2.62
N HIS A 44 -17.11 1.84 2.32
CA HIS A 44 -17.88 0.64 2.65
C HIS A 44 -18.05 0.43 4.16
N PHE A 45 -16.95 0.57 4.91
CA PHE A 45 -16.92 0.30 6.35
C PHE A 45 -17.09 1.54 7.23
N GLY A 46 -17.05 2.74 6.67
CA GLY A 46 -17.07 4.00 7.41
C GLY A 46 -15.77 4.26 8.16
N TRP A 47 -14.61 3.86 7.58
CA TRP A 47 -13.29 4.02 8.17
C TRP A 47 -12.57 5.26 7.64
N THR A 48 -11.56 5.73 8.38
CA THR A 48 -10.74 6.88 7.97
C THR A 48 -9.66 6.44 6.98
N PRO A 49 -9.64 6.97 5.74
CA PRO A 49 -8.57 6.66 4.79
C PRO A 49 -7.34 7.53 5.04
N TYR A 50 -6.16 6.93 4.95
CA TYR A 50 -4.88 7.62 4.88
C TYR A 50 -4.25 7.35 3.51
N PHE A 51 -4.12 8.40 2.70
CA PHE A 51 -3.50 8.31 1.37
C PHE A 51 -2.05 8.73 1.40
N GLU A 52 -1.26 8.16 0.48
CA GLU A 52 0.09 8.62 0.22
C GLU A 52 0.04 10.03 -0.40
N SER A 53 0.70 11.00 0.25
CA SER A 53 0.85 12.35 -0.31
C SER A 53 1.96 12.34 -1.35
N VAL A 54 1.59 12.27 -2.62
CA VAL A 54 2.52 12.26 -3.76
C VAL A 54 2.60 13.64 -4.40
N GLU A 55 1.48 14.40 -4.38
CA GLU A 55 1.32 15.65 -5.13
C GLU A 55 2.20 16.78 -4.59
N ASP A 56 2.41 16.83 -3.26
CA ASP A 56 3.23 17.84 -2.59
C ASP A 56 4.69 17.40 -2.36
N ASN A 57 5.15 16.34 -3.01
CA ASN A 57 6.50 15.82 -2.82
C ASN A 57 7.52 16.68 -3.59
N PRO A 58 8.38 17.43 -2.89
CA PRO A 58 9.31 18.36 -3.54
C PRO A 58 10.42 17.67 -4.33
N TYR A 59 10.68 16.39 -4.08
CA TYR A 59 11.77 15.62 -4.69
C TYR A 59 11.33 14.75 -5.86
N LEU A 60 10.03 14.47 -6.00
CA LEU A 60 9.56 13.44 -6.93
C LEU A 60 9.88 13.75 -8.38
N ARG A 61 9.72 15.00 -8.80
CA ARG A 61 10.04 15.45 -10.16
C ARG A 61 11.54 15.37 -10.45
N ASP A 62 12.35 15.84 -9.50
CA ASP A 62 13.80 15.85 -9.65
C ASP A 62 14.38 14.43 -9.64
N PHE A 63 13.79 13.55 -8.83
CA PHE A 63 14.14 12.12 -8.80
C PHE A 63 13.98 11.43 -10.15
N TYR A 64 12.88 11.65 -10.87
CA TYR A 64 12.73 11.06 -12.20
C TYR A 64 13.68 11.67 -13.23
N GLY A 65 14.19 12.89 -12.99
CA GLY A 65 15.23 13.51 -13.82
C GLY A 65 16.64 12.95 -13.53
N ASP A 66 16.97 12.73 -12.26
CA ASP A 66 18.27 12.20 -11.80
C ASP A 66 18.09 11.33 -10.54
N MET A 67 17.81 10.06 -10.76
CA MET A 67 17.60 9.11 -9.66
C MET A 67 18.84 8.99 -8.76
N SER A 68 20.05 9.01 -9.31
CA SER A 68 21.27 8.81 -8.53
C SER A 68 21.49 9.94 -7.52
N ARG A 69 21.15 11.16 -7.90
CA ARG A 69 21.25 12.31 -7.00
C ARG A 69 20.15 12.35 -5.94
N TRP A 70 18.92 11.98 -6.30
CA TRP A 70 17.75 12.28 -5.49
C TRP A 70 17.16 11.08 -4.75
N SER A 71 17.68 9.86 -4.99
CA SER A 71 17.15 8.63 -4.36
C SER A 71 17.08 8.70 -2.85
N PHE A 72 18.17 9.03 -2.18
CA PHE A 72 18.22 9.11 -0.72
C PHE A 72 17.24 10.16 -0.18
N HIS A 73 17.24 11.35 -0.76
CA HIS A 73 16.39 12.47 -0.34
C HIS A 73 14.89 12.11 -0.47
N LEU A 74 14.53 11.53 -1.62
CA LEU A 74 13.15 11.09 -1.87
C LEU A 74 12.71 10.01 -0.88
N GLN A 75 13.56 9.00 -0.65
CA GLN A 75 13.22 7.90 0.26
C GLN A 75 13.11 8.37 1.71
N VAL A 76 13.97 9.26 2.18
CA VAL A 76 13.87 9.86 3.53
C VAL A 76 12.59 10.71 3.65
N TYR A 77 12.20 11.44 2.62
CA TYR A 77 10.95 12.20 2.62
C TYR A 77 9.73 11.29 2.75
N PHE A 78 9.66 10.22 1.94
CA PHE A 78 8.56 9.25 2.03
C PHE A 78 8.53 8.56 3.39
N LEU A 79 9.67 8.07 3.88
CA LEU A 79 9.78 7.41 5.18
C LEU A 79 9.27 8.32 6.32
N SER A 80 9.70 9.58 6.33
CA SER A 80 9.29 10.57 7.34
C SER A 80 7.78 10.80 7.35
N ASN A 81 7.17 11.02 6.18
CA ASN A 81 5.74 11.24 6.08
C ASN A 81 4.93 9.99 6.46
N ARG A 82 5.39 8.83 6.02
CA ARG A 82 4.75 7.54 6.33
C ARG A 82 4.84 7.20 7.81
N PHE A 83 6.00 7.45 8.42
CA PHE A 83 6.15 7.28 9.87
C PHE A 83 5.18 8.18 10.63
N ARG A 84 5.05 9.46 10.24
CA ARG A 84 4.09 10.40 10.87
C ARG A 84 2.66 9.89 10.76
N SER A 85 2.24 9.45 9.58
CA SER A 85 0.90 8.89 9.36
C SER A 85 0.68 7.61 10.16
N HIS A 86 1.64 6.68 10.12
CA HIS A 86 1.55 5.42 10.85
C HIS A 86 1.50 5.64 12.37
N LYS A 87 2.34 6.55 12.89
CA LYS A 87 2.33 6.94 14.30
C LYS A 87 0.98 7.51 14.71
N ALA A 88 0.41 8.44 13.94
CA ALA A 88 -0.92 9.00 14.19
C ALA A 88 -2.02 7.92 14.22
N ILE A 89 -1.95 6.92 13.33
CA ILE A 89 -2.86 5.77 13.31
C ILE A 89 -2.73 4.93 14.59
N VAL A 90 -1.50 4.64 15.03
CA VAL A 90 -1.24 3.82 16.22
C VAL A 90 -1.70 4.51 17.50
N GLU A 91 -1.48 5.82 17.59
CA GLU A 91 -1.89 6.67 18.73
C GLU A 91 -3.39 6.99 18.72
N GLY A 92 -4.01 6.95 17.54
CA GLY A 92 -5.44 7.20 17.37
C GLY A 92 -6.34 6.05 17.85
N GLY A 93 -7.64 6.31 17.84
CA GLY A 93 -8.68 5.37 18.28
C GLY A 93 -9.57 4.83 17.17
N ASP A 94 -9.45 5.38 15.97
CA ASP A 94 -10.33 5.11 14.84
C ASP A 94 -9.98 3.81 14.09
N ALA A 95 -10.95 3.32 13.35
CA ALA A 95 -10.70 2.29 12.35
C ALA A 95 -10.20 2.97 11.06
N VAL A 96 -9.07 2.50 10.53
CA VAL A 96 -8.35 3.18 9.45
C VAL A 96 -7.91 2.22 8.35
N VAL A 97 -7.80 2.77 7.14
CA VAL A 97 -7.19 2.12 5.97
C VAL A 97 -6.02 2.97 5.49
N LEU A 98 -4.84 2.38 5.40
CA LEU A 98 -3.61 3.06 4.97
C LEU A 98 -3.21 2.59 3.57
N ASP A 99 -3.12 3.54 2.64
CA ASP A 99 -2.55 3.33 1.30
C ASP A 99 -1.02 3.34 1.40
N ARG A 100 -0.42 2.19 1.25
CA ARG A 100 1.01 1.88 1.36
C ARG A 100 1.52 1.90 2.82
N VAL A 101 2.06 0.78 3.25
CA VAL A 101 2.64 0.62 4.59
C VAL A 101 4.13 0.95 4.61
N ILE A 102 4.65 1.36 5.77
CA ILE A 102 6.05 1.78 5.95
C ILE A 102 7.08 0.70 5.57
N TYR A 103 6.71 -0.56 5.62
CA TYR A 103 7.61 -1.66 5.26
C TYR A 103 8.02 -1.65 3.80
N GLU A 104 7.15 -1.16 2.90
CA GLU A 104 7.43 -1.05 1.46
C GLU A 104 8.57 -0.08 1.17
N ASP A 105 8.76 0.95 2.00
CA ASP A 105 9.81 1.95 1.81
C ASP A 105 11.21 1.31 1.84
N ALA A 106 11.47 0.42 2.80
CA ALA A 106 12.76 -0.27 2.94
C ALA A 106 12.83 -1.53 2.07
N GLU A 107 11.80 -2.40 2.15
CA GLU A 107 11.81 -3.72 1.55
C GLU A 107 11.71 -3.70 0.01
N ILE A 108 11.14 -2.64 -0.55
CA ILE A 108 10.88 -2.52 -1.98
C ILE A 108 11.68 -1.36 -2.59
N PHE A 109 11.36 -0.12 -2.19
CA PHE A 109 11.83 1.06 -2.92
C PHE A 109 13.30 1.38 -2.65
N ALA A 110 13.72 1.55 -1.41
CA ALA A 110 15.11 1.85 -1.08
C ALA A 110 16.03 0.69 -1.49
N ARG A 111 15.59 -0.55 -1.25
CA ARG A 111 16.31 -1.74 -1.67
C ARG A 111 16.51 -1.80 -3.18
N ASN A 112 15.44 -1.56 -3.96
CA ASN A 112 15.54 -1.52 -5.42
C ASN A 112 16.54 -0.46 -5.89
N LEU A 113 16.47 0.75 -5.33
CA LEU A 113 17.38 1.85 -5.72
C LEU A 113 18.84 1.52 -5.39
N TYR A 114 19.11 0.84 -4.30
CA TYR A 114 20.43 0.34 -3.97
C TYR A 114 20.89 -0.74 -4.97
N GLU A 115 20.07 -1.76 -5.23
CA GLU A 115 20.43 -2.88 -6.09
C GLU A 115 20.67 -2.45 -7.56
N ILE A 116 19.98 -1.41 -8.05
CA ILE A 116 20.20 -0.85 -9.39
C ILE A 116 21.29 0.25 -9.42
N GLY A 117 22.03 0.45 -8.32
CA GLY A 117 23.11 1.43 -8.24
C GLY A 117 22.67 2.90 -8.26
N LYS A 118 21.42 3.20 -7.92
CA LYS A 118 20.86 4.56 -7.82
C LYS A 118 20.92 5.15 -6.40
N MET A 119 21.24 4.33 -5.41
CA MET A 119 21.56 4.72 -4.04
C MET A 119 22.87 4.03 -3.67
N ASP A 120 23.84 4.75 -3.13
CA ASP A 120 25.11 4.13 -2.72
C ASP A 120 24.95 3.33 -1.42
N GLU A 121 25.94 2.47 -1.13
CA GLU A 121 25.89 1.57 0.02
C GLU A 121 25.82 2.32 1.36
N ARG A 122 26.54 3.45 1.50
CA ARG A 122 26.55 4.24 2.72
C ARG A 122 25.18 4.85 2.98
N ASP A 123 24.58 5.43 1.96
CA ASP A 123 23.26 6.04 2.06
C ASP A 123 22.17 4.99 2.31
N TYR A 124 22.25 3.84 1.65
CA TYR A 124 21.33 2.72 1.89
C TYR A 124 21.43 2.19 3.33
N ARG A 125 22.65 1.96 3.85
CA ARG A 125 22.83 1.52 5.24
C ARG A 125 22.29 2.52 6.25
N ASN A 126 22.56 3.81 6.02
CA ASN A 126 22.03 4.87 6.88
C ASN A 126 20.50 4.95 6.84
N TYR A 127 19.93 4.78 5.65
CA TYR A 127 18.47 4.72 5.48
C TYR A 127 17.85 3.53 6.24
N ILE A 128 18.44 2.34 6.13
CA ILE A 128 17.95 1.14 6.83
C ILE A 128 18.04 1.32 8.34
N ALA A 129 19.14 1.86 8.85
CA ALA A 129 19.28 2.14 10.29
C ALA A 129 18.20 3.11 10.79
N LEU A 130 17.88 4.17 10.04
CA LEU A 130 16.80 5.08 10.35
C LEU A 130 15.42 4.38 10.34
N TYR A 131 15.17 3.57 9.32
CA TYR A 131 13.94 2.78 9.19
C TYR A 131 13.74 1.81 10.36
N GLU A 132 14.78 1.08 10.76
CA GLU A 132 14.75 0.14 11.88
C GLU A 132 14.36 0.84 13.18
N VAL A 133 15.05 1.92 13.53
CA VAL A 133 14.72 2.74 14.72
C VAL A 133 13.28 3.24 14.68
N MET A 134 12.80 3.75 13.54
CA MET A 134 11.43 4.25 13.43
C MET A 134 10.40 3.14 13.60
N THR A 135 10.64 1.97 13.02
CA THR A 135 9.66 0.87 13.01
C THR A 135 9.54 0.13 14.35
N GLU A 136 10.54 0.23 15.24
CA GLU A 136 10.45 -0.30 16.62
C GLU A 136 9.27 0.28 17.41
N TYR A 137 8.86 1.51 17.11
CA TYR A 137 7.78 2.21 17.81
C TYR A 137 6.41 2.04 17.16
N LEU A 138 6.31 1.24 16.10
CA LEU A 138 5.09 1.10 15.32
C LEU A 138 4.52 -0.32 15.43
N ARG A 139 3.25 -0.43 15.78
CA ARG A 139 2.56 -1.72 15.66
C ARG A 139 2.21 -2.00 14.20
N PRO A 140 2.28 -3.27 13.76
CA PRO A 140 1.86 -3.62 12.41
C PRO A 140 0.34 -3.49 12.22
N PRO A 141 -0.14 -3.44 10.97
CA PRO A 141 -1.56 -3.50 10.68
C PRO A 141 -2.20 -4.81 11.16
N ASP A 142 -3.47 -4.74 11.55
CA ASP A 142 -4.27 -5.91 11.93
C ASP A 142 -4.51 -6.86 10.75
N LEU A 143 -4.44 -6.33 9.51
CA LEU A 143 -4.43 -7.08 8.26
C LEU A 143 -3.64 -6.27 7.22
N LEU A 144 -2.68 -6.91 6.57
CA LEU A 144 -2.05 -6.41 5.35
C LEU A 144 -2.74 -7.03 4.13
N ILE A 145 -3.21 -6.21 3.21
CA ILE A 145 -3.70 -6.64 1.89
C ILE A 145 -2.61 -6.35 0.87
N TYR A 146 -2.17 -7.38 0.16
CA TYR A 146 -1.26 -7.23 -0.97
C TYR A 146 -2.02 -7.37 -2.28
N LEU A 147 -2.09 -6.30 -3.06
CA LEU A 147 -2.62 -6.30 -4.43
C LEU A 147 -1.54 -6.79 -5.38
N ARG A 148 -1.63 -8.07 -5.76
CA ARG A 148 -0.74 -8.68 -6.75
C ARG A 148 -1.26 -8.40 -8.14
N ALA A 149 -0.42 -7.83 -9.01
CA ALA A 149 -0.76 -7.55 -10.38
C ALA A 149 0.40 -7.88 -11.32
N SER A 150 0.08 -8.32 -12.52
CA SER A 150 1.04 -8.48 -13.61
C SER A 150 1.54 -7.11 -14.11
N ILE A 151 2.70 -7.10 -14.74
CA ILE A 151 3.27 -5.87 -15.29
C ILE A 151 2.36 -5.23 -16.34
N ASP A 152 1.68 -6.04 -17.14
CA ASP A 152 0.75 -5.54 -18.16
C ASP A 152 -0.46 -4.84 -17.52
N THR A 153 -0.98 -5.37 -16.43
CA THR A 153 -2.04 -4.72 -15.64
C THR A 153 -1.55 -3.41 -15.02
N LEU A 154 -0.34 -3.39 -14.42
CA LEU A 154 0.24 -2.17 -13.85
C LEU A 154 0.39 -1.06 -14.89
N LEU A 155 0.98 -1.38 -16.06
CA LEU A 155 1.17 -0.43 -17.15
C LEU A 155 -0.16 0.11 -17.67
N ARG A 156 -1.16 -0.76 -17.84
CA ARG A 156 -2.51 -0.35 -18.25
C ARG A 156 -3.14 0.62 -17.24
N GLN A 157 -3.03 0.34 -15.94
CA GLN A 157 -3.59 1.19 -14.90
C GLN A 157 -2.84 2.52 -14.75
N ILE A 158 -1.51 2.53 -14.91
CA ILE A 158 -0.68 3.75 -14.93
C ILE A 158 -1.11 4.64 -16.11
N ALA A 159 -1.28 4.07 -17.30
CA ALA A 159 -1.72 4.80 -18.49
C ALA A 159 -3.12 5.41 -18.29
N LEU A 160 -4.06 4.64 -17.72
CA LEU A 160 -5.43 5.12 -17.44
C LEU A 160 -5.46 6.26 -16.40
N ARG A 161 -4.58 6.21 -15.40
CA ARG A 161 -4.47 7.25 -14.37
C ARG A 161 -3.90 8.57 -14.90
N GLY A 162 -3.01 8.51 -15.90
CA GLY A 162 -2.56 9.67 -16.66
C GLY A 162 -1.62 10.65 -15.92
N ARG A 163 -0.99 10.26 -14.81
CA ARG A 163 0.01 11.10 -14.12
C ARG A 163 1.27 11.23 -14.97
N SER A 164 1.63 12.46 -15.34
CA SER A 164 2.72 12.73 -16.30
C SER A 164 4.07 12.13 -15.90
N TYR A 165 4.45 12.19 -14.62
CA TYR A 165 5.70 11.63 -14.11
C TYR A 165 5.73 10.10 -14.06
N GLU A 166 4.57 9.45 -14.04
CA GLU A 166 4.49 7.98 -14.04
C GLU A 166 4.54 7.39 -15.45
N GLN A 167 4.20 8.16 -16.48
CA GLN A 167 4.23 7.71 -17.88
C GLN A 167 5.66 7.37 -18.36
N ALA A 168 6.68 7.92 -17.70
CA ALA A 168 8.09 7.67 -18.00
C ALA A 168 8.69 6.48 -17.24
N ILE A 169 7.91 5.78 -16.41
CA ILE A 169 8.41 4.63 -15.62
C ILE A 169 8.73 3.47 -16.58
N PRO A 170 9.99 3.00 -16.64
CA PRO A 170 10.34 1.86 -17.49
C PRO A 170 9.66 0.57 -17.02
N ARG A 171 9.31 -0.30 -17.96
CA ARG A 171 8.77 -1.64 -17.68
C ARG A 171 9.66 -2.43 -16.72
N GLU A 172 10.95 -2.42 -16.98
CA GLU A 172 11.97 -3.13 -16.20
C GLU A 172 12.02 -2.68 -14.74
N TYR A 173 11.74 -1.40 -14.48
CA TYR A 173 11.65 -0.87 -13.12
C TYR A 173 10.46 -1.49 -12.37
N LEU A 174 9.28 -1.57 -12.99
CA LEU A 174 8.12 -2.21 -12.40
C LEU A 174 8.34 -3.72 -12.18
N GLU A 175 9.04 -4.39 -13.08
CA GLU A 175 9.43 -5.81 -12.94
C GLU A 175 10.35 -6.02 -11.74
N GLN A 176 11.33 -5.13 -11.55
CA GLN A 176 12.22 -5.17 -10.38
C GLN A 176 11.43 -4.99 -9.07
N LEU A 177 10.56 -3.99 -9.01
CA LEU A 177 9.70 -3.80 -7.86
C LEU A 177 8.81 -5.03 -7.60
N ASN A 178 8.20 -5.63 -8.62
CA ASN A 178 7.39 -6.85 -8.46
C ASN A 178 8.21 -8.01 -7.88
N ARG A 179 9.47 -8.20 -8.31
CA ARG A 179 10.35 -9.22 -7.70
C ARG A 179 10.58 -8.96 -6.22
N HIS A 180 10.79 -7.71 -5.82
CA HIS A 180 10.93 -7.35 -4.40
C HIS A 180 9.64 -7.59 -3.62
N TYR A 181 8.47 -7.23 -4.18
CA TYR A 181 7.18 -7.52 -3.56
C TYR A 181 6.99 -9.02 -3.33
N GLU A 182 7.17 -9.85 -4.36
CA GLU A 182 7.03 -11.31 -4.23
C GLU A 182 8.00 -11.90 -3.20
N SER A 183 9.24 -11.42 -3.17
CA SER A 183 10.22 -11.83 -2.15
C SER A 183 9.81 -11.40 -0.74
N TRP A 184 9.36 -10.16 -0.57
CA TRP A 184 8.93 -9.64 0.73
C TRP A 184 7.69 -10.34 1.24
N ILE A 185 6.66 -10.50 0.42
CA ILE A 185 5.39 -11.13 0.80
C ILE A 185 5.58 -12.60 1.23
N LYS A 186 6.50 -13.35 0.60
CA LYS A 186 6.82 -14.73 0.99
C LYS A 186 7.39 -14.83 2.42
N ARG A 187 8.07 -13.80 2.90
CA ARG A 187 8.69 -13.76 4.24
C ARG A 187 7.98 -12.83 5.23
N TYR A 188 6.84 -12.24 4.84
CA TYR A 188 6.10 -11.32 5.70
C TYR A 188 5.58 -12.03 6.95
N ASP A 189 6.04 -11.61 8.12
CA ASP A 189 5.76 -12.20 9.43
C ASP A 189 5.15 -11.22 10.46
N LYS A 190 4.96 -9.96 10.07
CA LYS A 190 4.49 -8.90 10.99
C LYS A 190 3.02 -9.03 11.40
N GLY A 191 2.23 -9.80 10.66
CA GLY A 191 0.80 -9.98 10.97
C GLY A 191 0.03 -10.77 9.92
N PRO A 192 -1.31 -10.80 10.02
CA PRO A 192 -2.16 -11.41 9.01
C PRO A 192 -1.97 -10.77 7.63
N LEU A 193 -1.91 -11.61 6.61
CA LEU A 193 -1.74 -11.21 5.21
C LEU A 193 -2.89 -11.78 4.36
N LEU A 194 -3.44 -10.94 3.49
CA LEU A 194 -4.36 -11.34 2.42
C LEU A 194 -3.75 -10.94 1.07
N VAL A 195 -3.47 -11.92 0.24
CA VAL A 195 -3.07 -11.68 -1.16
C VAL A 195 -4.31 -11.63 -2.02
N VAL A 196 -4.44 -10.60 -2.83
CA VAL A 196 -5.53 -10.38 -3.78
C VAL A 196 -4.94 -10.35 -5.17
N GLU A 197 -5.29 -11.34 -6.00
CA GLU A 197 -4.95 -11.34 -7.42
C GLU A 197 -5.83 -10.30 -8.13
N SER A 198 -5.21 -9.29 -8.75
CA SER A 198 -5.94 -8.13 -9.27
C SER A 198 -5.98 -8.03 -10.80
N ASP A 199 -5.43 -9.02 -11.51
CA ASP A 199 -5.38 -8.97 -12.98
C ASP A 199 -6.77 -9.02 -13.62
N ASP A 200 -7.63 -9.90 -13.12
CA ASP A 200 -8.99 -10.13 -13.62
C ASP A 200 -10.07 -9.50 -12.72
N LEU A 201 -9.67 -8.66 -11.75
CA LEU A 201 -10.56 -8.11 -10.75
C LEU A 201 -10.83 -6.61 -11.00
N ASP A 202 -12.05 -6.26 -11.43
CA ASP A 202 -12.48 -4.87 -11.60
C ASP A 202 -13.41 -4.41 -10.47
N PHE A 203 -12.88 -4.32 -9.27
CA PHE A 203 -13.63 -3.89 -8.08
C PHE A 203 -14.06 -2.40 -8.12
N VAL A 204 -13.67 -1.66 -9.15
CA VAL A 204 -14.06 -0.25 -9.33
C VAL A 204 -15.35 -0.14 -10.16
N ASN A 205 -15.47 -0.93 -11.23
CA ASN A 205 -16.59 -0.81 -12.18
C ASN A 205 -17.51 -2.03 -12.18
N ASN A 206 -17.08 -3.18 -11.63
CA ASN A 206 -17.85 -4.41 -11.53
C ASN A 206 -18.37 -4.61 -10.10
N GLN A 207 -19.71 -4.62 -9.94
CA GLN A 207 -20.35 -4.74 -8.63
C GLN A 207 -20.12 -6.11 -7.96
N ASP A 208 -20.09 -7.20 -8.71
CA ASP A 208 -19.90 -8.55 -8.18
C ASP A 208 -18.46 -8.73 -7.67
N ASP A 209 -17.46 -8.19 -8.39
CA ASP A 209 -16.07 -8.18 -7.96
C ASP A 209 -15.91 -7.34 -6.68
N TYR A 210 -16.55 -6.19 -6.62
CA TYR A 210 -16.57 -5.34 -5.45
C TYR A 210 -17.14 -6.08 -4.22
N GLU A 211 -18.33 -6.68 -4.33
CA GLU A 211 -18.98 -7.38 -3.22
C GLU A 211 -18.18 -8.60 -2.77
N THR A 212 -17.60 -9.33 -3.70
CA THR A 212 -16.72 -10.48 -3.42
C THR A 212 -15.47 -10.03 -2.66
N LEU A 213 -14.82 -8.97 -3.10
CA LEU A 213 -13.63 -8.43 -2.45
C LEU A 213 -13.94 -7.93 -1.04
N MET A 214 -15.02 -7.13 -0.85
CA MET A 214 -15.43 -6.63 0.47
C MET A 214 -15.73 -7.78 1.44
N SER A 215 -16.43 -8.82 0.98
CA SER A 215 -16.72 -10.01 1.79
C SER A 215 -15.46 -10.78 2.17
N THR A 216 -14.53 -10.94 1.24
CA THR A 216 -13.25 -11.62 1.46
C THR A 216 -12.40 -10.89 2.52
N ILE A 217 -12.30 -9.56 2.42
CA ILE A 217 -11.56 -8.74 3.38
C ILE A 217 -12.19 -8.79 4.77
N ALA A 218 -13.52 -8.67 4.86
CA ALA A 218 -14.23 -8.78 6.13
C ALA A 218 -14.02 -10.15 6.80
N GLY A 219 -14.04 -11.23 6.01
CA GLY A 219 -13.75 -12.59 6.48
C GLY A 219 -12.31 -12.75 6.99
N ALA A 220 -11.33 -12.16 6.30
CA ALA A 220 -9.92 -12.18 6.70
C ALA A 220 -9.68 -11.43 8.02
N LEU A 221 -10.29 -10.25 8.20
CA LEU A 221 -10.23 -9.48 9.45
C LEU A 221 -10.79 -10.23 10.65
N THR A 222 -11.89 -10.95 10.45
CA THR A 222 -12.54 -11.73 11.52
C THR A 222 -11.66 -12.91 11.94
N LYS A 223 -11.05 -13.62 10.99
CA LYS A 223 -10.13 -14.75 11.24
C LYS A 223 -8.83 -14.31 11.92
N GLY A 224 -8.28 -13.17 11.53
CA GLY A 224 -7.06 -12.59 12.12
C GLY A 224 -7.21 -12.30 13.61
N LYS A 225 -8.33 -11.70 14.02
CA LYS A 225 -8.63 -11.42 15.44
C LYS A 225 -8.82 -12.67 16.29
N ALA A 226 -9.35 -13.75 15.73
CA ALA A 226 -9.50 -15.02 16.46
C ALA A 226 -8.16 -15.70 16.79
N LYS A 227 -7.16 -15.59 15.88
CA LYS A 227 -5.79 -16.09 16.12
C LYS A 227 -5.01 -15.24 17.12
N GLY A 228 -5.20 -13.93 17.12
CA GLY A 228 -4.53 -13.00 18.04
C GLY A 228 -4.98 -13.14 19.49
N LYS A 229 -6.25 -13.50 19.73
CA LYS A 229 -6.76 -13.77 21.09
C LYS A 229 -6.18 -15.04 21.71
N LYS A 230 -5.91 -16.08 20.93
CA LYS A 230 -5.31 -17.33 21.42
C LYS A 230 -3.82 -17.19 21.81
N ARG A 231 -3.09 -16.24 21.21
CA ARG A 231 -1.67 -15.98 21.55
C ARG A 231 -1.48 -15.14 22.83
N LYS A 232 -2.51 -14.42 23.30
CA LYS A 232 -2.44 -13.62 24.53
C LYS A 232 -2.94 -14.36 25.78
N SER A 233 -3.44 -15.58 25.62
CA SER A 233 -3.95 -16.43 26.72
C SER A 233 -3.06 -17.66 26.98
N SER A 234 -1.87 -17.68 26.44
CA SER A 234 -0.77 -18.64 26.71
C SER A 234 0.43 -17.87 27.21
#